data_dbca6c638eb77554cff48f38c567e108
#
_entry.id   dbca6c638eb77554cff48f38c567e108
#
_cell.length_a   1.000
_cell.length_b   1.000
_cell.length_c   1.000
_cell.angle_alpha   90.00
_cell.angle_beta   90.00
_cell.angle_gamma   90.00
#
_symmetry.space_group_name_H-M   'P 1'
#
loop_
_entity.id
_entity.type
_entity.pdbx_description
1 polymer ?
#
loop_
_entity_poly.entity_id
_entity_poly.type
_entity_poly.pdbx_seq_one_letter_code
_entity_poly.pdbx_strand_id
1 'polypeptide(L)'
;MKKLIFLFLITLSCSTSNNKNEGHANHAISDKNQNSLSPHTVAMAMVGGAHIHIDYSSPSVRNRIIFGGLLAYDEIWQSGAHNATWIETDYDLLVNGNKLKKGRYGFFTIPSRGDWTVIFNKNWEQHGKDEYDQKDDVLRFKVKPIILNDIVESLKYDIDEIDENNGLISLSWEKSKITIPFEIKR
;
A
#
# COMPACT_ATOMS: atom_id res chain seq x y z
N MET A 1 14.53 10.44 85.94
CA MET A 1 14.49 9.47 84.86
C MET A 1 14.02 10.15 83.61
N LYS A 2 14.97 10.66 82.80
CA LYS A 2 14.68 11.37 81.48
C LYS A 2 14.95 10.41 80.35
N LYS A 3 13.90 10.04 79.65
CA LYS A 3 14.04 9.24 78.39
C LYS A 3 14.44 10.14 77.25
N LEU A 4 15.62 9.88 76.65
CA LEU A 4 16.12 10.50 75.47
C LEU A 4 15.55 9.78 74.22
N ILE A 5 14.79 10.46 73.43
CA ILE A 5 14.28 9.92 72.16
C ILE A 5 15.25 10.35 71.06
N PHE A 6 15.89 9.34 70.45
CA PHE A 6 16.80 9.54 69.29
C PHE A 6 15.95 9.51 68.03
N LEU A 7 15.90 10.65 67.33
CA LEU A 7 15.23 10.78 66.05
C LEU A 7 16.23 10.42 64.92
N PHE A 8 15.98 9.31 64.25
CA PHE A 8 16.80 8.84 63.15
C PHE A 8 16.28 9.48 61.85
N LEU A 9 17.05 10.44 61.27
CA LEU A 9 16.78 10.98 59.96
C LEU A 9 17.34 10.01 58.88
N ILE A 10 16.45 9.37 58.14
CA ILE A 10 16.81 8.59 56.98
C ILE A 10 16.84 9.55 55.76
N THR A 11 18.03 9.85 55.27
CA THR A 11 18.20 10.56 53.97
C THR A 11 18.08 9.57 52.84
N LEU A 12 17.00 9.68 52.07
CA LEU A 12 16.80 8.89 50.84
C LEU A 12 17.62 9.52 49.72
N SER A 13 18.72 8.89 49.36
CA SER A 13 19.55 9.29 48.21
C SER A 13 18.88 8.75 46.96
N CYS A 14 18.36 9.67 46.15
CA CYS A 14 17.80 9.32 44.83
C CYS A 14 18.95 9.29 43.81
N SER A 15 19.34 8.07 43.39
CA SER A 15 20.33 7.83 42.36
C SER A 15 19.62 7.96 41.00
N THR A 16 19.87 9.05 40.27
CA THR A 16 19.44 9.19 38.86
C THR A 16 20.37 8.39 37.95
N SER A 17 19.92 7.23 37.52
CA SER A 17 20.57 6.51 36.42
C SER A 17 20.14 7.11 35.08
N ASN A 18 21.05 7.80 34.41
CA ASN A 18 20.90 8.22 33.02
C ASN A 18 20.92 7.00 32.10
N ASN A 19 19.76 6.51 31.72
CA ASN A 19 19.62 5.54 30.65
C ASN A 19 19.44 6.33 29.35
N LYS A 20 20.49 6.42 28.55
CA LYS A 20 20.41 6.89 27.16
C LYS A 20 19.73 5.78 26.33
N ASN A 21 18.42 5.85 26.22
CA ASN A 21 17.71 5.14 25.16
C ASN A 21 17.85 5.97 23.89
N GLU A 22 18.63 5.43 22.95
CA GLU A 22 18.59 5.88 21.57
C GLU A 22 17.19 5.60 21.03
N GLY A 23 16.39 6.65 20.94
CA GLY A 23 15.06 6.60 20.40
C GLY A 23 15.11 6.32 18.91
N HIS A 24 14.64 5.14 18.50
CA HIS A 24 14.12 4.97 17.15
C HIS A 24 13.06 6.04 16.94
N ALA A 25 13.33 6.97 16.05
CA ALA A 25 12.37 7.99 15.62
C ALA A 25 11.20 7.26 14.94
N ASN A 26 10.16 6.97 15.71
CA ASN A 26 8.85 6.73 15.15
C ASN A 26 8.44 8.01 14.44
N HIS A 27 8.53 8.03 13.12
CA HIS A 27 7.86 9.04 12.32
C HIS A 27 6.36 8.93 12.65
N ALA A 28 5.91 9.82 13.52
CA ALA A 28 4.49 10.03 13.74
C ALA A 28 3.90 10.47 12.39
N ILE A 29 3.19 9.55 11.74
CA ILE A 29 2.33 9.86 10.59
C ILE A 29 1.35 10.90 11.11
N SER A 30 1.41 12.08 10.52
CA SER A 30 0.61 13.25 10.89
C SER A 30 -0.87 12.89 10.96
N ASP A 31 -1.52 13.19 12.07
CA ASP A 31 -2.96 12.94 12.40
C ASP A 31 -3.98 13.58 11.42
N LYS A 32 -3.55 14.17 10.34
CA LYS A 32 -4.44 14.78 9.33
C LYS A 32 -5.26 13.79 8.52
N ASN A 33 -4.97 12.49 8.61
CA ASN A 33 -5.57 11.46 7.73
C ASN A 33 -6.77 10.72 8.34
N GLN A 34 -7.07 10.89 9.63
CA GLN A 34 -8.12 10.11 10.32
C GLN A 34 -9.55 10.47 9.89
N ASN A 35 -9.77 11.62 9.25
CA ASN A 35 -11.09 12.07 8.76
C ASN A 35 -11.24 12.00 7.23
N SER A 36 -10.26 11.47 6.50
CA SER A 36 -10.35 11.34 5.05
C SER A 36 -11.31 10.22 4.67
N LEU A 37 -12.20 10.47 3.72
CA LEU A 37 -13.09 9.45 3.14
C LEU A 37 -12.34 8.41 2.27
N SER A 38 -11.09 8.69 1.97
CA SER A 38 -10.17 7.83 1.23
C SER A 38 -8.77 8.02 1.84
N PRO A 39 -8.50 7.42 3.03
CA PRO A 39 -7.24 7.62 3.73
C PRO A 39 -6.07 7.11 2.88
N HIS A 40 -4.96 7.87 2.94
CA HIS A 40 -3.69 7.43 2.36
C HIS A 40 -3.15 6.24 3.16
N THR A 41 -2.66 5.23 2.45
CA THR A 41 -2.11 4.01 3.05
C THR A 41 -1.07 3.37 2.13
N VAL A 42 -0.38 2.36 2.64
CA VAL A 42 0.64 1.62 1.90
C VAL A 42 0.45 0.11 2.09
N ALA A 43 0.83 -0.65 1.08
CA ALA A 43 1.09 -2.08 1.19
C ALA A 43 2.55 -2.31 0.83
N MET A 44 3.28 -3.06 1.66
CA MET A 44 4.68 -3.38 1.39
C MET A 44 5.03 -4.78 1.86
N ALA A 45 5.94 -5.43 1.14
CA ALA A 45 6.48 -6.73 1.50
C ALA A 45 7.91 -6.90 0.96
N MET A 46 8.66 -7.76 1.65
CA MET A 46 9.88 -8.33 1.11
C MET A 46 9.54 -9.70 0.51
N VAL A 47 9.84 -9.90 -0.76
CA VAL A 47 9.67 -11.17 -1.45
C VAL A 47 11.02 -11.55 -2.04
N GLY A 48 11.58 -12.67 -1.59
CA GLY A 48 12.91 -13.13 -2.04
C GLY A 48 14.03 -12.10 -1.96
N GLY A 49 13.95 -11.15 -1.00
CA GLY A 49 14.88 -10.04 -0.84
C GLY A 49 14.56 -8.79 -1.66
N ALA A 50 13.58 -8.83 -2.55
CA ALA A 50 13.09 -7.65 -3.25
C ALA A 50 12.06 -6.90 -2.40
N HIS A 51 12.23 -5.59 -2.28
CA HIS A 51 11.25 -4.71 -1.64
C HIS A 51 10.20 -4.29 -2.67
N ILE A 52 8.94 -4.64 -2.41
CA ILE A 52 7.79 -4.20 -3.19
C ILE A 52 6.98 -3.24 -2.32
N HIS A 53 6.70 -2.05 -2.84
CA HIS A 53 5.96 -1.00 -2.14
C HIS A 53 4.84 -0.48 -3.04
N ILE A 54 3.64 -0.38 -2.48
CA ILE A 54 2.45 0.17 -3.14
C ILE A 54 1.91 1.30 -2.27
N ASP A 55 1.84 2.49 -2.84
CA ASP A 55 1.33 3.70 -2.19
C ASP A 55 -0.01 4.07 -2.84
N TYR A 56 -1.05 4.24 -2.04
CA TYR A 56 -2.39 4.50 -2.56
C TYR A 56 -3.30 5.19 -1.54
N SER A 57 -4.39 5.75 -2.01
CA SER A 57 -5.51 6.17 -1.17
C SER A 57 -6.63 5.15 -1.25
N SER A 58 -7.17 4.74 -0.10
CA SER A 58 -8.12 3.65 0.07
C SER A 58 -9.57 4.16 0.19
N PRO A 59 -10.32 4.32 -0.92
CA PRO A 59 -11.73 4.68 -0.86
C PRO A 59 -12.59 3.51 -0.36
N SER A 60 -13.73 3.84 0.29
CA SER A 60 -14.70 2.86 0.77
C SER A 60 -15.93 2.78 -0.13
N VAL A 61 -16.58 1.62 -0.15
CA VAL A 61 -17.82 1.35 -0.93
C VAL A 61 -18.97 2.24 -0.47
N ARG A 62 -19.22 2.33 0.82
CA ARG A 62 -20.27 3.15 1.42
C ARG A 62 -21.63 2.96 0.74
N ASN A 63 -22.05 1.71 0.60
CA ASN A 63 -23.31 1.30 -0.03
C ASN A 63 -23.49 1.78 -1.49
N ARG A 64 -22.39 2.09 -2.20
CA ARG A 64 -22.43 2.47 -3.62
C ARG A 64 -22.11 1.26 -4.50
N ILE A 65 -22.62 1.27 -5.72
CA ILE A 65 -22.10 0.42 -6.79
C ILE A 65 -20.80 1.05 -7.26
N ILE A 66 -19.70 0.30 -7.20
CA ILE A 66 -18.38 0.81 -7.58
C ILE A 66 -18.16 0.60 -9.07
N PHE A 67 -18.01 -0.65 -9.51
CA PHE A 67 -17.71 -0.95 -10.91
C PHE A 67 -18.98 -0.92 -11.76
N GLY A 68 -19.02 0.00 -12.72
CA GLY A 68 -20.21 0.31 -13.52
C GLY A 68 -21.15 1.33 -12.87
N GLY A 69 -20.78 1.87 -11.70
CA GLY A 69 -21.47 2.95 -11.00
C GLY A 69 -20.53 4.13 -10.77
N LEU A 70 -19.78 4.13 -9.68
CA LEU A 70 -18.78 5.18 -9.38
C LEU A 70 -17.66 5.22 -10.43
N LEU A 71 -17.18 4.05 -10.83
CA LEU A 71 -16.19 3.86 -11.89
C LEU A 71 -16.89 3.29 -13.12
N ALA A 72 -16.81 4.01 -14.24
CA ALA A 72 -17.32 3.51 -15.50
C ALA A 72 -16.48 2.30 -15.95
N TYR A 73 -17.13 1.32 -16.56
CA TYR A 73 -16.42 0.25 -17.24
C TYR A 73 -15.71 0.80 -18.49
N ASP A 74 -14.60 0.14 -18.83
CA ASP A 74 -13.78 0.40 -20.01
C ASP A 74 -13.10 1.79 -20.00
N GLU A 75 -13.08 2.45 -18.84
CA GLU A 75 -12.41 3.72 -18.59
C GLU A 75 -11.16 3.52 -17.70
N ILE A 76 -10.14 4.37 -17.96
CA ILE A 76 -8.92 4.38 -17.15
C ILE A 76 -9.23 4.82 -15.72
N TRP A 77 -8.65 4.13 -14.73
CA TRP A 77 -8.75 4.43 -13.32
C TRP A 77 -7.35 4.37 -12.67
N GLN A 78 -7.02 5.37 -11.86
CA GLN A 78 -5.76 5.46 -11.11
C GLN A 78 -5.64 4.41 -9.99
N SER A 79 -6.55 3.45 -9.94
CA SER A 79 -6.55 2.30 -9.03
C SER A 79 -6.47 2.67 -7.54
N GLY A 80 -7.03 3.83 -7.22
CA GLY A 80 -7.09 4.45 -5.90
C GLY A 80 -8.00 5.66 -5.90
N ALA A 81 -7.72 6.61 -5.01
CA ALA A 81 -8.35 7.93 -4.95
C ALA A 81 -7.27 9.01 -4.79
N HIS A 82 -7.60 10.28 -5.08
CA HIS A 82 -6.69 11.41 -5.05
C HIS A 82 -5.53 11.23 -6.04
N ASN A 83 -4.29 11.12 -5.57
CA ASN A 83 -3.14 10.89 -6.43
C ASN A 83 -3.19 9.51 -7.08
N ALA A 84 -2.49 9.33 -8.18
CA ALA A 84 -2.32 8.03 -8.79
C ALA A 84 -1.67 7.05 -7.81
N THR A 85 -2.19 5.83 -7.75
CA THR A 85 -1.50 4.73 -7.07
C THR A 85 -0.19 4.48 -7.77
N TRP A 86 0.88 4.23 -7.02
CA TRP A 86 2.15 3.83 -7.61
C TRP A 86 2.73 2.60 -6.93
N ILE A 87 3.51 1.85 -7.70
CA ILE A 87 4.23 0.65 -7.27
C ILE A 87 5.72 0.87 -7.49
N GLU A 88 6.53 0.58 -6.46
CA GLU A 88 7.98 0.63 -6.53
C GLU A 88 8.59 -0.75 -6.25
N THR A 89 9.63 -1.07 -6.97
CA THR A 89 10.45 -2.27 -6.76
C THR A 89 11.94 -1.95 -6.93
N ASP A 90 12.77 -2.52 -6.08
CA ASP A 90 14.24 -2.39 -6.14
C ASP A 90 14.92 -3.50 -6.95
N TYR A 91 14.14 -4.45 -7.50
CA TYR A 91 14.59 -5.51 -8.41
C TYR A 91 13.82 -5.49 -9.72
N ASP A 92 14.47 -5.99 -10.80
CA ASP A 92 13.77 -6.29 -12.05
C ASP A 92 12.78 -7.42 -11.81
N LEU A 93 11.57 -7.30 -12.37
CA LEU A 93 10.50 -8.28 -12.23
C LEU A 93 10.06 -8.83 -13.59
N LEU A 94 9.49 -10.03 -13.58
CA LEU A 94 8.55 -10.48 -14.60
C LEU A 94 7.14 -10.37 -14.04
N VAL A 95 6.40 -9.37 -14.47
CA VAL A 95 5.01 -9.14 -14.02
C VAL A 95 4.07 -9.74 -15.05
N ASN A 96 3.30 -10.75 -14.65
CA ASN A 96 2.45 -11.52 -15.57
C ASN A 96 3.20 -11.94 -16.85
N GLY A 97 4.46 -12.40 -16.70
CA GLY A 97 5.34 -12.80 -17.79
C GLY A 97 6.01 -11.68 -18.60
N ASN A 98 5.77 -10.40 -18.27
CA ASN A 98 6.36 -9.26 -18.96
C ASN A 98 7.47 -8.63 -18.10
N LYS A 99 8.57 -8.20 -18.77
CA LYS A 99 9.70 -7.60 -18.06
C LYS A 99 9.36 -6.20 -17.57
N LEU A 100 9.52 -5.98 -16.26
CA LEU A 100 9.47 -4.68 -15.62
C LEU A 100 10.82 -4.41 -14.97
N LYS A 101 11.46 -3.29 -15.33
CA LYS A 101 12.70 -2.87 -14.68
C LYS A 101 12.42 -2.40 -13.26
N LYS A 102 13.42 -2.46 -12.39
CA LYS A 102 13.36 -1.83 -11.06
C LYS A 102 13.06 -0.33 -11.20
N GLY A 103 12.28 0.21 -10.30
CA GLY A 103 11.86 1.61 -10.32
C GLY A 103 10.45 1.82 -9.79
N ARG A 104 9.94 3.02 -9.96
CA ARG A 104 8.61 3.43 -9.54
C ARG A 104 7.74 3.70 -10.76
N TYR A 105 6.47 3.25 -10.68
CA TYR A 105 5.51 3.30 -11.78
C TYR A 105 4.13 3.65 -11.27
N GLY A 106 3.44 4.53 -11.97
CA GLY A 106 2.01 4.73 -11.79
C GLY A 106 1.26 3.43 -12.12
N PHE A 107 0.33 3.06 -11.26
CA PHE A 107 -0.46 1.85 -11.42
C PHE A 107 -1.89 2.21 -11.77
N PHE A 108 -2.30 1.84 -12.97
CA PHE A 108 -3.64 2.10 -13.48
C PHE A 108 -4.32 0.80 -13.87
N THR A 109 -5.64 0.82 -13.82
CA THR A 109 -6.45 -0.26 -14.37
C THR A 109 -7.57 0.27 -15.25
N ILE A 110 -8.07 -0.58 -16.12
CA ILE A 110 -9.31 -0.35 -16.85
C ILE A 110 -10.26 -1.49 -16.45
N PRO A 111 -11.14 -1.26 -15.47
CA PRO A 111 -12.16 -2.24 -15.12
C PRO A 111 -13.09 -2.50 -16.28
N SER A 112 -13.47 -3.76 -16.50
CA SER A 112 -14.39 -4.17 -17.55
C SER A 112 -15.33 -5.26 -17.01
N ARG A 113 -16.42 -5.51 -17.72
CA ARG A 113 -17.31 -6.66 -17.45
C ARG A 113 -16.62 -8.01 -17.71
N GLY A 114 -15.60 -8.01 -18.54
CA GLY A 114 -14.71 -9.13 -18.81
C GLY A 114 -13.36 -8.97 -18.13
N ASP A 115 -12.29 -9.23 -18.87
CA ASP A 115 -10.92 -9.09 -18.38
C ASP A 115 -10.56 -7.61 -18.19
N TRP A 116 -9.96 -7.29 -17.03
CA TRP A 116 -9.44 -5.97 -16.75
C TRP A 116 -8.10 -5.76 -17.43
N THR A 117 -7.81 -4.51 -17.80
CA THR A 117 -6.45 -4.13 -18.22
C THR A 117 -5.70 -3.61 -17.01
N VAL A 118 -4.48 -4.14 -16.79
CA VAL A 118 -3.51 -3.63 -15.82
C VAL A 118 -2.43 -2.86 -16.57
N ILE A 119 -2.00 -1.73 -16.01
CA ILE A 119 -1.08 -0.80 -16.63
C ILE A 119 -0.04 -0.35 -15.61
N PHE A 120 1.24 -0.40 -16.00
CA PHE A 120 2.35 0.28 -15.32
C PHE A 120 2.81 1.41 -16.22
N ASN A 121 2.79 2.64 -15.71
CA ASN A 121 3.05 3.86 -16.47
C ASN A 121 4.24 4.63 -15.86
N LYS A 122 5.05 5.29 -16.67
CA LYS A 122 6.22 6.06 -16.21
C LYS A 122 5.81 7.28 -15.39
N ASN A 123 4.67 7.92 -15.74
CA ASN A 123 4.18 9.09 -15.04
C ASN A 123 3.39 8.67 -13.79
N TRP A 124 4.12 8.46 -12.70
CA TRP A 124 3.55 8.05 -11.41
C TRP A 124 3.19 9.26 -10.52
N GLU A 125 3.82 10.41 -10.72
CA GLU A 125 3.66 11.61 -9.92
C GLU A 125 2.58 12.52 -10.52
N GLN A 126 1.31 12.09 -10.42
CA GLN A 126 0.20 12.84 -10.96
C GLN A 126 -1.04 12.76 -10.06
N HIS A 127 -1.93 13.75 -10.18
CA HIS A 127 -3.22 13.74 -9.52
C HIS A 127 -4.22 12.90 -10.33
N GLY A 128 -4.72 11.83 -9.73
CA GLY A 128 -5.69 10.96 -10.37
C GLY A 128 -5.16 10.35 -11.67
N LYS A 129 -5.88 10.60 -12.75
CA LYS A 129 -5.53 10.18 -14.12
C LYS A 129 -5.37 11.37 -15.08
N ASP A 130 -5.26 12.58 -14.52
CA ASP A 130 -5.40 13.83 -15.30
C ASP A 130 -4.29 13.99 -16.34
N GLU A 131 -3.10 13.48 -16.03
CA GLU A 131 -1.92 13.53 -16.90
C GLU A 131 -1.55 12.15 -17.48
N TYR A 132 -2.49 11.20 -17.47
CA TYR A 132 -2.23 9.88 -18.04
C TYR A 132 -2.08 9.96 -19.57
N ASP A 133 -0.94 9.49 -20.06
CA ASP A 133 -0.71 9.25 -21.49
C ASP A 133 -0.32 7.78 -21.72
N GLN A 134 -1.03 7.11 -22.59
CA GLN A 134 -0.76 5.71 -22.94
C GLN A 134 0.64 5.51 -23.56
N LYS A 135 1.27 6.56 -24.11
CA LYS A 135 2.64 6.48 -24.64
C LYS A 135 3.67 6.23 -23.56
N ASP A 136 3.35 6.53 -22.31
CA ASP A 136 4.19 6.28 -21.14
C ASP A 136 3.94 4.92 -20.50
N ASP A 137 3.07 4.09 -21.07
CA ASP A 137 2.85 2.72 -20.59
C ASP A 137 4.12 1.89 -20.80
N VAL A 138 4.61 1.32 -19.70
CA VAL A 138 5.75 0.39 -19.70
C VAL A 138 5.27 -1.04 -19.85
N LEU A 139 4.16 -1.36 -19.16
CA LEU A 139 3.45 -2.63 -19.28
C LEU A 139 1.95 -2.39 -19.42
N ARG A 140 1.33 -3.22 -20.25
CA ARG A 140 -0.12 -3.26 -20.42
C ARG A 140 -0.55 -4.69 -20.75
N PHE A 141 -1.37 -5.30 -19.89
CA PHE A 141 -1.82 -6.67 -20.07
C PHE A 141 -3.22 -6.89 -19.46
N LYS A 142 -3.84 -8.01 -19.80
CA LYS A 142 -5.15 -8.39 -19.31
C LYS A 142 -5.05 -9.34 -18.12
N VAL A 143 -5.97 -9.16 -17.15
CA VAL A 143 -6.18 -10.08 -16.04
C VAL A 143 -7.66 -10.35 -15.86
N LYS A 144 -8.00 -11.57 -15.52
CA LYS A 144 -9.40 -11.94 -15.24
C LYS A 144 -9.74 -11.59 -13.79
N PRO A 145 -10.78 -10.77 -13.54
CA PRO A 145 -11.21 -10.50 -12.18
C PRO A 145 -11.87 -11.73 -11.55
N ILE A 146 -11.69 -11.87 -10.25
CA ILE A 146 -12.33 -12.84 -9.39
C ILE A 146 -13.50 -12.15 -8.70
N ILE A 147 -14.68 -12.74 -8.77
CA ILE A 147 -15.85 -12.24 -8.04
C ILE A 147 -15.81 -12.81 -6.63
N LEU A 148 -15.84 -11.93 -5.64
CA LEU A 148 -15.84 -12.28 -4.23
C LEU A 148 -17.26 -12.52 -3.71
N ASN A 149 -17.40 -13.42 -2.75
CA ASN A 149 -18.67 -13.66 -2.07
C ASN A 149 -19.02 -12.47 -1.17
N ASP A 150 -18.05 -11.93 -0.45
CA ASP A 150 -18.20 -10.85 0.50
C ASP A 150 -17.71 -9.51 -0.07
N ILE A 151 -18.29 -8.43 0.42
CA ILE A 151 -17.87 -7.07 0.04
C ILE A 151 -16.58 -6.71 0.77
N VAL A 152 -15.56 -6.33 0.03
CA VAL A 152 -14.37 -5.64 0.54
C VAL A 152 -14.70 -4.15 0.60
N GLU A 153 -15.01 -3.66 1.79
CA GLU A 153 -15.53 -2.30 2.00
C GLU A 153 -14.54 -1.21 1.59
N SER A 154 -13.27 -1.35 1.95
CA SER A 154 -12.22 -0.40 1.57
C SER A 154 -11.30 -1.00 0.52
N LEU A 155 -10.92 -0.20 -0.49
CA LEU A 155 -9.92 -0.62 -1.47
C LEU A 155 -8.67 -1.11 -0.75
N LYS A 156 -8.20 -2.30 -1.11
CA LYS A 156 -7.08 -2.96 -0.46
C LYS A 156 -6.12 -3.53 -1.47
N TYR A 157 -4.82 -3.32 -1.21
CA TYR A 157 -3.73 -4.04 -1.84
C TYR A 157 -3.11 -5.02 -0.86
N ASP A 158 -2.78 -6.20 -1.34
CA ASP A 158 -1.98 -7.21 -0.62
C ASP A 158 -0.82 -7.63 -1.51
N ILE A 159 0.31 -7.97 -0.87
CA ILE A 159 1.50 -8.51 -1.53
C ILE A 159 1.83 -9.80 -0.79
N ASP A 160 1.67 -10.92 -1.47
CA ASP A 160 1.89 -12.25 -0.90
C ASP A 160 3.17 -12.85 -1.50
N GLU A 161 4.07 -13.37 -0.66
CA GLU A 161 5.16 -14.23 -1.08
C GLU A 161 4.63 -15.63 -1.36
N ILE A 162 4.88 -16.15 -2.55
CA ILE A 162 4.53 -17.51 -2.94
C ILE A 162 5.70 -18.46 -2.67
N ASP A 163 6.90 -18.03 -3.06
CA ASP A 163 8.17 -18.69 -2.80
C ASP A 163 9.33 -17.67 -2.89
N GLU A 164 10.57 -18.14 -2.81
CA GLU A 164 11.80 -17.31 -2.81
C GLU A 164 11.93 -16.34 -3.99
N ASN A 165 11.26 -16.59 -5.11
CA ASN A 165 11.37 -15.77 -6.31
C ASN A 165 10.02 -15.26 -6.83
N ASN A 166 8.91 -15.77 -6.32
CA ASN A 166 7.58 -15.50 -6.84
C ASN A 166 6.70 -14.84 -5.79
N GLY A 167 5.97 -13.84 -6.20
CA GLY A 167 4.96 -13.18 -5.40
C GLY A 167 3.70 -12.87 -6.19
N LEU A 168 2.71 -12.37 -5.46
CA LEU A 168 1.40 -12.04 -5.98
C LEU A 168 0.98 -10.68 -5.44
N ILE A 169 0.73 -9.72 -6.32
CA ILE A 169 0.03 -8.48 -5.96
C ILE A 169 -1.47 -8.71 -6.15
N SER A 170 -2.27 -8.32 -5.18
CA SER A 170 -3.73 -8.34 -5.26
C SER A 170 -4.30 -6.95 -5.04
N LEU A 171 -5.32 -6.59 -5.81
CA LEU A 171 -6.19 -5.44 -5.59
C LEU A 171 -7.60 -5.97 -5.35
N SER A 172 -8.22 -5.58 -4.25
CA SER A 172 -9.58 -6.00 -3.87
C SER A 172 -10.43 -4.80 -3.49
N TRP A 173 -11.63 -4.68 -4.06
CA TRP A 173 -12.61 -3.67 -3.70
C TRP A 173 -14.01 -4.10 -4.12
N GLU A 174 -15.03 -3.76 -3.31
CA GLU A 174 -16.40 -4.22 -3.49
C GLU A 174 -16.44 -5.75 -3.58
N LYS A 175 -16.92 -6.32 -4.67
CA LYS A 175 -16.93 -7.77 -4.94
C LYS A 175 -15.93 -8.20 -6.00
N SER A 176 -14.93 -7.38 -6.27
CA SER A 176 -13.94 -7.68 -7.31
C SER A 176 -12.54 -7.79 -6.73
N LYS A 177 -11.81 -8.80 -7.17
CA LYS A 177 -10.38 -8.98 -6.89
C LYS A 177 -9.66 -9.25 -8.20
N ILE A 178 -8.55 -8.56 -8.45
CA ILE A 178 -7.58 -8.96 -9.47
C ILE A 178 -6.29 -9.42 -8.80
N THR A 179 -5.59 -10.33 -9.44
CA THR A 179 -4.30 -10.87 -8.99
C THR A 179 -3.28 -10.75 -10.11
N ILE A 180 -2.07 -10.35 -9.74
CA ILE A 180 -0.97 -10.06 -10.66
C ILE A 180 0.25 -10.81 -10.17
N PRO A 181 0.58 -11.98 -10.76
CA PRO A 181 1.77 -12.72 -10.39
C PRO A 181 3.02 -11.98 -10.87
N PHE A 182 4.08 -12.05 -10.08
CA PHE A 182 5.40 -11.56 -10.45
C PHE A 182 6.49 -12.53 -10.02
N GLU A 183 7.59 -12.51 -10.77
CA GLU A 183 8.82 -13.25 -10.49
C GLU A 183 9.98 -12.27 -10.40
N ILE A 184 10.84 -12.41 -9.38
CA ILE A 184 12.02 -11.59 -9.17
C ILE A 184 13.13 -12.06 -10.14
N LYS A 185 13.72 -11.11 -10.85
CA LYS A 185 14.88 -11.39 -11.73
C LYS A 185 16.16 -10.90 -11.07
N ARG A 186 17.02 -11.85 -10.75
CA ARG A 186 18.36 -11.64 -10.21
C ARG A 186 19.41 -11.61 -11.31
#